data_f8c47f0fdefcbac063b2989308c7f41a
#
_entry.id   f8c47f0fdefcbac063b2989308c7f41a
#
_cell.length_a   1.000
_cell.length_b   1.000
_cell.length_c   1.000
_cell.angle_alpha   90.00
_cell.angle_beta   90.00
_cell.angle_gamma   90.00
#
_symmetry.space_group_name_H-M   'P 1'
#
loop_
_entity.id
_entity.type
_entity.pdbx_description
1 polymer ?
#
loop_
_entity_poly.entity_id
_entity_poly.type
_entity_poly.pdbx_seq_one_letter_code
_entity_poly.pdbx_strand_id
1 'polypeptide(L)'
;ETSIRLRLQISGRPENLIRLWSTVGCEYNRRKQYLANVAVQYLRLKIQVLEERTRSIETARSLRAAGGGARAIAAKIGSRYVDESFVARSLQDRPRSGVRIAAAFSDFWTFLRERTEGLGETGQVWDTIAGIEPVPDEGPVYDFTVADPNHNFIANSFVVSNCGVRLVRTNLIEEDVRPHLEQLVNLLFHAVPSGVGATGHVKLEVSRLDHALRDGARWAVEQGYGRRDDLETCEGGGALPQADPDKVSPQAKSRGKAQVGTLGSGNHFLEVQVVDQLFDATAADTLGLFPGQIVVFVHCGSRGLGHQVCTDYLRVSERANAQQYHIHLVDRQLACVPFRSPEGQDYLGAMCAAANFAWANRQLITHWVREAFERVFGRSERDLGMDLVYDVAHNIAKVEEYEVGGRRMPVCVHRKGATRAYPPGHPEVPARYRGIGQPVLIPGDMGRYSFVAVGTEEAMRLTFGSTCHGAGRVMGRKAAVRALRGVDVADQLRSQGIIVRAQDRSLLAEEASQAYKDVADVVDVCHNAGISRRVVRTRPIGVVKG
;
A
#
# COMPACT_ATOMS: atom_id res chain seq x y z
N GLU A 1 17.82 3.78 -46.79
CA GLU A 1 18.06 3.27 -45.42
C GLU A 1 17.71 1.79 -45.38
N THR A 2 18.70 0.92 -45.14
CA THR A 2 18.49 -0.52 -45.01
C THR A 2 18.04 -0.82 -43.59
N SER A 3 16.76 -1.15 -43.39
CA SER A 3 16.25 -1.55 -42.06
C SER A 3 16.61 -3.03 -41.79
N ILE A 4 17.40 -3.28 -40.75
CA ILE A 4 17.70 -4.65 -40.30
C ILE A 4 16.53 -5.09 -39.38
N ARG A 5 15.81 -6.13 -39.80
CA ARG A 5 14.79 -6.78 -38.97
C ARG A 5 15.40 -8.00 -38.27
N LEU A 6 15.50 -7.93 -36.96
CA LEU A 6 15.87 -9.08 -36.13
C LEU A 6 14.61 -9.87 -35.77
N ARG A 7 14.59 -11.17 -36.06
CA ARG A 7 13.52 -12.09 -35.67
C ARG A 7 14.03 -13.03 -34.59
N LEU A 8 13.49 -12.91 -33.38
CA LEU A 8 13.78 -13.85 -32.31
C LEU A 8 12.81 -15.04 -32.40
N GLN A 9 13.34 -16.25 -32.52
CA GLN A 9 12.54 -17.46 -32.53
C GLN A 9 12.67 -18.14 -31.17
N ILE A 10 11.54 -18.28 -30.45
CA ILE A 10 11.49 -18.84 -29.09
C ILE A 10 10.92 -20.25 -29.19
N SER A 11 11.52 -21.18 -28.43
CA SER A 11 11.02 -22.55 -28.31
C SER A 11 9.62 -22.56 -27.67
N GLY A 12 8.68 -23.28 -28.29
CA GLY A 12 7.31 -23.47 -27.77
C GLY A 12 7.20 -24.46 -26.59
N ARG A 13 8.31 -24.89 -25.99
CA ARG A 13 8.27 -25.74 -24.79
C ARG A 13 7.68 -24.96 -23.59
N PRO A 14 6.78 -25.58 -22.81
CA PRO A 14 6.13 -24.89 -21.69
C PRO A 14 7.09 -24.20 -20.73
N GLU A 15 8.20 -24.83 -20.38
CA GLU A 15 9.20 -24.32 -19.45
C GLU A 15 9.87 -23.02 -19.99
N ASN A 16 10.13 -22.97 -21.29
CA ASN A 16 10.73 -21.81 -21.93
C ASN A 16 9.72 -20.64 -22.02
N LEU A 17 8.45 -20.94 -22.30
CA LEU A 17 7.38 -19.95 -22.32
C LEU A 17 7.09 -19.39 -20.92
N ILE A 18 7.07 -20.25 -19.90
CA ILE A 18 6.95 -19.84 -18.50
C ILE A 18 8.09 -18.88 -18.14
N ARG A 19 9.34 -19.26 -18.41
CA ARG A 19 10.51 -18.42 -18.15
C ARG A 19 10.44 -17.09 -18.89
N LEU A 20 10.07 -17.11 -20.19
CA LEU A 20 9.92 -15.90 -20.98
C LEU A 20 8.90 -14.94 -20.36
N TRP A 21 7.69 -15.43 -20.11
CA TRP A 21 6.59 -14.59 -19.65
C TRP A 21 6.71 -14.18 -18.17
N SER A 22 7.37 -15.01 -17.33
CA SER A 22 7.63 -14.63 -15.93
C SER A 22 8.80 -13.67 -15.77
N THR A 23 9.83 -13.72 -16.64
CA THR A 23 11.05 -12.93 -16.48
C THR A 23 11.08 -11.71 -17.38
N VAL A 24 10.65 -11.83 -18.64
CA VAL A 24 10.67 -10.73 -19.61
C VAL A 24 9.33 -10.01 -19.65
N GLY A 25 8.22 -10.77 -19.64
CA GLY A 25 6.86 -10.22 -19.65
C GLY A 25 6.51 -9.42 -20.91
N CYS A 26 5.43 -8.65 -20.80
CA CYS A 26 4.92 -7.77 -21.85
C CYS A 26 4.63 -6.37 -21.29
N GLU A 27 5.59 -5.74 -20.60
CA GLU A 27 5.43 -4.49 -19.83
C GLU A 27 4.72 -3.34 -20.57
N TYR A 28 4.85 -3.28 -21.89
CA TYR A 28 4.28 -2.19 -22.69
C TYR A 28 2.87 -2.49 -23.24
N ASN A 29 2.31 -3.66 -22.92
CA ASN A 29 0.98 -4.04 -23.40
C ASN A 29 0.21 -4.77 -22.30
N ARG A 30 -0.66 -4.05 -21.58
CA ARG A 30 -1.44 -4.55 -20.44
C ARG A 30 -2.20 -5.84 -20.78
N ARG A 31 -2.91 -5.87 -21.91
CA ARG A 31 -3.67 -7.05 -22.34
C ARG A 31 -2.77 -8.27 -22.60
N LYS A 32 -1.61 -8.06 -23.23
CA LYS A 32 -0.64 -9.14 -23.43
C LYS A 32 -0.01 -9.58 -22.12
N GLN A 33 0.29 -8.65 -21.20
CA GLN A 33 0.81 -8.98 -19.87
C GLN A 33 -0.20 -9.79 -19.06
N TYR A 34 -1.46 -9.37 -19.05
CA TYR A 34 -2.55 -10.13 -18.43
C TYR A 34 -2.64 -11.56 -19.01
N LEU A 35 -2.71 -11.70 -20.33
CA LEU A 35 -2.78 -13.01 -20.98
C LEU A 35 -1.53 -13.86 -20.73
N ALA A 36 -0.35 -13.26 -20.67
CA ALA A 36 0.91 -13.94 -20.37
C ALA A 36 0.92 -14.49 -18.94
N ASN A 37 0.47 -13.70 -17.96
CA ASN A 37 0.38 -14.12 -16.56
C ASN A 37 -0.57 -15.32 -16.38
N VAL A 38 -1.76 -15.25 -16.96
CA VAL A 38 -2.72 -16.37 -16.91
C VAL A 38 -2.18 -17.60 -17.66
N ALA A 39 -1.51 -17.39 -18.80
CA ALA A 39 -0.92 -18.48 -19.57
C ALA A 39 0.22 -19.19 -18.81
N VAL A 40 0.99 -18.48 -18.01
CA VAL A 40 1.99 -19.07 -17.10
C VAL A 40 1.33 -20.04 -16.13
N GLN A 41 0.23 -19.67 -15.49
CA GLN A 41 -0.49 -20.53 -14.55
C GLN A 41 -1.11 -21.74 -15.26
N TYR A 42 -1.69 -21.52 -16.44
CA TYR A 42 -2.20 -22.61 -17.28
C TYR A 42 -1.11 -23.63 -17.66
N LEU A 43 0.07 -23.16 -18.04
CA LEU A 43 1.18 -24.04 -18.40
C LEU A 43 1.74 -24.77 -17.17
N ARG A 44 1.81 -24.15 -16.02
CA ARG A 44 2.19 -24.79 -14.74
C ARG A 44 1.23 -25.92 -14.40
N LEU A 45 -0.07 -25.66 -14.44
CA LEU A 45 -1.09 -26.69 -14.20
C LEU A 45 -0.95 -27.82 -15.22
N LYS A 46 -0.70 -27.52 -16.51
CA LYS A 46 -0.48 -28.52 -17.55
C LYS A 46 0.73 -29.42 -17.26
N ILE A 47 1.82 -28.86 -16.79
CA ILE A 47 3.03 -29.62 -16.37
C ILE A 47 2.67 -30.52 -15.18
N GLN A 48 2.03 -30.02 -14.14
CA GLN A 48 1.62 -30.80 -13.00
C GLN A 48 0.74 -31.99 -13.36
N VAL A 49 -0.24 -31.78 -14.25
CA VAL A 49 -1.11 -32.87 -14.74
C VAL A 49 -0.32 -33.93 -15.53
N LEU A 50 0.65 -33.51 -16.34
CA LEU A 50 1.51 -34.46 -17.06
C LEU A 50 2.41 -35.25 -16.12
N GLU A 51 2.96 -34.62 -15.09
CA GLU A 51 3.75 -35.29 -14.05
C GLU A 51 2.90 -36.27 -13.23
N GLU A 52 1.68 -35.86 -12.82
CA GLU A 52 0.73 -36.74 -12.14
C GLU A 52 0.45 -37.98 -12.97
N ARG A 53 0.14 -37.82 -14.25
CA ARG A 53 -0.12 -38.93 -15.16
C ARG A 53 1.11 -39.81 -15.35
N THR A 54 2.31 -39.22 -15.40
CA THR A 54 3.57 -39.97 -15.50
C THR A 54 3.80 -40.84 -14.27
N ARG A 55 3.66 -40.26 -13.07
CA ARG A 55 3.75 -41.01 -11.80
C ARG A 55 2.70 -42.10 -11.69
N SER A 56 1.48 -41.81 -12.15
CA SER A 56 0.38 -42.79 -12.13
C SER A 56 0.64 -44.00 -13.02
N ILE A 57 1.39 -43.87 -14.14
CA ILE A 57 1.81 -45.01 -14.97
C ILE A 57 2.74 -45.96 -14.19
N GLU A 58 3.72 -45.43 -13.50
CA GLU A 58 4.67 -46.20 -12.67
C GLU A 58 3.95 -46.93 -11.56
N THR A 59 3.09 -46.21 -10.83
CA THR A 59 2.26 -46.79 -9.76
C THR A 59 1.30 -47.84 -10.29
N ALA A 60 0.65 -47.63 -11.43
CA ALA A 60 -0.23 -48.61 -12.06
C ALA A 60 0.50 -49.91 -12.45
N ARG A 61 1.70 -49.78 -12.99
CA ARG A 61 2.55 -50.96 -13.33
C ARG A 61 2.95 -51.74 -12.08
N SER A 62 3.35 -51.09 -11.01
CA SER A 62 3.68 -51.74 -9.73
C SER A 62 2.46 -52.47 -9.16
N LEU A 63 1.30 -51.85 -9.15
CA LEU A 63 0.05 -52.46 -8.69
C LEU A 63 -0.41 -53.64 -9.58
N ARG A 64 -0.14 -53.55 -10.86
CA ARG A 64 -0.41 -54.65 -11.81
C ARG A 64 0.47 -55.88 -11.56
N ALA A 65 1.76 -55.62 -11.31
CA ALA A 65 2.70 -56.71 -10.93
C ALA A 65 2.29 -57.41 -9.60
N ALA A 66 1.58 -56.68 -8.70
CA ALA A 66 1.00 -57.22 -7.49
C ALA A 66 -0.37 -57.92 -7.71
N GLY A 67 -0.80 -58.14 -8.95
CA GLY A 67 -2.03 -58.88 -9.30
C GLY A 67 -3.29 -58.03 -9.47
N GLY A 68 -3.18 -56.70 -9.39
CA GLY A 68 -4.35 -55.80 -9.55
C GLY A 68 -4.93 -55.74 -10.93
N GLY A 69 -6.26 -55.77 -11.09
CA GLY A 69 -6.97 -55.47 -12.33
C GLY A 69 -7.04 -53.97 -12.64
N ALA A 70 -7.14 -53.57 -13.92
CA ALA A 70 -7.13 -52.15 -14.32
C ALA A 70 -8.19 -51.29 -13.60
N ARG A 71 -9.39 -51.81 -13.42
CA ARG A 71 -10.47 -51.11 -12.68
C ARG A 71 -10.16 -50.92 -11.22
N ALA A 72 -9.63 -51.92 -10.52
CA ALA A 72 -9.23 -51.82 -9.12
C ALA A 72 -8.05 -50.85 -8.94
N ILE A 73 -7.10 -50.84 -9.88
CA ILE A 73 -5.99 -49.90 -9.91
C ILE A 73 -6.52 -48.48 -10.09
N ALA A 74 -7.43 -48.26 -11.06
CA ALA A 74 -8.01 -46.95 -11.31
C ALA A 74 -8.82 -46.43 -10.10
N ALA A 75 -9.51 -47.31 -9.36
CA ALA A 75 -10.20 -46.94 -8.12
C ALA A 75 -9.25 -46.48 -7.02
N LYS A 76 -7.99 -46.99 -7.02
CA LYS A 76 -6.98 -46.66 -6.00
C LYS A 76 -6.15 -45.42 -6.32
N ILE A 77 -5.83 -45.17 -7.58
CA ILE A 77 -4.95 -44.07 -8.00
C ILE A 77 -5.65 -43.05 -8.91
N GLY A 78 -6.95 -43.21 -9.16
CA GLY A 78 -7.73 -42.35 -10.05
C GLY A 78 -7.87 -40.92 -9.50
N SER A 79 -7.88 -39.98 -10.44
CA SER A 79 -8.12 -38.56 -10.17
C SER A 79 -8.92 -37.95 -11.33
N ARG A 80 -9.22 -36.66 -11.27
CA ARG A 80 -9.84 -35.92 -12.38
C ARG A 80 -9.10 -36.14 -13.72
N TYR A 81 -7.78 -36.36 -13.66
CA TYR A 81 -6.92 -36.47 -14.84
C TYR A 81 -6.38 -37.88 -15.10
N VAL A 82 -6.68 -38.83 -14.21
CA VAL A 82 -6.25 -40.23 -14.28
C VAL A 82 -7.49 -41.12 -14.21
N ASP A 83 -8.11 -41.39 -15.36
CA ASP A 83 -9.30 -42.22 -15.47
C ASP A 83 -8.98 -43.71 -15.72
N GLU A 84 -9.99 -44.59 -15.63
CA GLU A 84 -9.84 -46.01 -15.86
C GLU A 84 -9.29 -46.32 -17.28
N SER A 85 -9.75 -45.56 -18.30
CA SER A 85 -9.28 -45.70 -19.67
C SER A 85 -7.78 -45.37 -19.81
N PHE A 86 -7.30 -44.37 -19.06
CA PHE A 86 -5.87 -44.04 -19.03
C PHE A 86 -5.07 -45.16 -18.38
N VAL A 87 -5.52 -45.63 -17.20
CA VAL A 87 -4.88 -46.76 -16.49
C VAL A 87 -4.83 -48.01 -17.38
N ALA A 88 -5.94 -48.43 -17.95
CA ALA A 88 -6.01 -49.61 -18.82
C ALA A 88 -5.04 -49.51 -20.02
N ARG A 89 -4.97 -48.34 -20.65
CA ARG A 89 -4.03 -48.08 -21.75
C ARG A 89 -2.58 -48.05 -21.31
N SER A 90 -2.29 -47.61 -20.08
CA SER A 90 -0.95 -47.51 -19.50
C SER A 90 -0.34 -48.87 -19.19
N LEU A 91 -1.19 -49.86 -19.00
CA LEU A 91 -0.80 -51.24 -18.72
C LEU A 91 -0.53 -52.07 -19.97
N GLN A 92 -0.74 -51.53 -21.18
CA GLN A 92 -0.44 -52.22 -22.44
C GLN A 92 1.02 -51.99 -22.82
N ASP A 93 1.73 -53.05 -23.18
CA ASP A 93 3.15 -53.04 -23.62
C ASP A 93 3.31 -52.51 -25.04
N ARG A 94 2.99 -51.23 -25.27
CA ARG A 94 3.24 -50.56 -26.57
C ARG A 94 4.22 -49.41 -26.35
N PRO A 95 5.25 -49.26 -27.19
CA PRO A 95 6.15 -48.10 -27.12
C PRO A 95 5.35 -46.81 -27.44
N ARG A 96 5.41 -45.81 -26.54
CA ARG A 96 4.68 -44.55 -26.67
C ARG A 96 5.61 -43.36 -26.69
N SER A 97 5.29 -42.45 -27.58
CA SER A 97 5.86 -41.10 -27.61
C SER A 97 5.22 -40.23 -26.53
N GLY A 98 5.76 -40.26 -25.30
CA GLY A 98 5.38 -39.36 -24.19
C GLY A 98 3.95 -39.52 -23.60
N VAL A 99 3.73 -38.91 -22.45
CA VAL A 99 2.42 -38.86 -21.79
C VAL A 99 1.56 -37.75 -22.40
N ARG A 100 0.35 -38.06 -22.83
CA ARG A 100 -0.60 -37.07 -23.38
C ARG A 100 -1.38 -36.42 -22.23
N ILE A 101 -1.74 -35.15 -22.42
CA ILE A 101 -2.63 -34.43 -21.51
C ILE A 101 -3.99 -35.14 -21.42
N ALA A 102 -4.66 -35.05 -20.26
CA ALA A 102 -5.99 -35.62 -20.07
C ALA A 102 -7.03 -34.96 -20.96
N ALA A 103 -8.02 -35.73 -21.42
CA ALA A 103 -9.15 -35.19 -22.20
C ALA A 103 -10.00 -34.21 -21.36
N ALA A 104 -10.02 -34.38 -20.04
CA ALA A 104 -10.70 -33.50 -19.11
C ALA A 104 -9.91 -32.19 -18.79
N PHE A 105 -8.72 -32.00 -19.34
CA PHE A 105 -7.95 -30.78 -19.17
C PHE A 105 -8.52 -29.68 -20.07
N SER A 106 -8.95 -28.57 -19.45
CA SER A 106 -9.58 -27.45 -20.15
C SER A 106 -8.63 -26.81 -21.19
N ASP A 107 -9.16 -26.30 -22.27
CA ASP A 107 -8.42 -25.42 -23.16
C ASP A 107 -8.11 -24.07 -22.49
N PHE A 108 -7.16 -23.29 -23.07
CA PHE A 108 -6.72 -22.03 -22.46
C PHE A 108 -7.84 -21.00 -22.27
N TRP A 109 -8.77 -20.89 -23.22
CA TRP A 109 -9.80 -19.88 -23.13
C TRP A 109 -10.89 -20.22 -22.10
N THR A 110 -11.19 -21.51 -21.95
CA THR A 110 -12.06 -22.02 -20.88
C THR A 110 -11.38 -21.82 -19.52
N PHE A 111 -10.11 -22.17 -19.37
CA PHE A 111 -9.34 -21.91 -18.17
C PHE A 111 -9.31 -20.42 -17.82
N LEU A 112 -9.03 -19.54 -18.77
CA LEU A 112 -9.03 -18.09 -18.59
C LEU A 112 -10.38 -17.63 -17.99
N ARG A 113 -11.49 -17.98 -18.65
CA ARG A 113 -12.82 -17.57 -18.23
C ARG A 113 -13.16 -18.06 -16.82
N GLU A 114 -12.93 -19.34 -16.53
CA GLU A 114 -13.31 -19.96 -15.26
C GLU A 114 -12.41 -19.51 -14.09
N ARG A 115 -11.13 -19.31 -14.36
CA ARG A 115 -10.14 -19.03 -13.31
C ARG A 115 -9.87 -17.54 -13.07
N THR A 116 -10.44 -16.66 -13.88
CA THR A 116 -10.32 -15.21 -13.70
C THR A 116 -11.67 -14.52 -13.47
N GLU A 117 -12.74 -15.29 -13.28
CA GLU A 117 -14.06 -14.74 -13.00
C GLU A 117 -14.04 -13.84 -11.74
N GLY A 118 -14.50 -12.60 -11.88
CA GLY A 118 -14.48 -11.60 -10.81
C GLY A 118 -13.12 -10.92 -10.56
N LEU A 119 -12.03 -11.37 -11.22
CA LEU A 119 -10.68 -10.81 -11.02
C LEU A 119 -10.31 -9.75 -12.07
N GLY A 120 -11.14 -9.48 -13.06
CA GLY A 120 -10.85 -8.54 -14.16
C GLY A 120 -9.59 -8.91 -14.94
N GLU A 121 -8.86 -7.91 -15.43
CA GLU A 121 -7.57 -8.09 -16.15
C GLU A 121 -6.35 -7.98 -15.22
N THR A 122 -6.44 -8.45 -13.98
CA THR A 122 -5.34 -8.41 -12.99
C THR A 122 -4.20 -9.37 -13.33
N GLY A 123 -4.46 -10.41 -14.12
CA GLY A 123 -3.51 -11.50 -14.38
C GLY A 123 -3.42 -12.54 -13.27
N GLN A 124 -4.27 -12.44 -12.25
CA GLN A 124 -4.44 -13.43 -11.19
C GLN A 124 -5.37 -14.55 -11.67
N VAL A 125 -5.29 -15.70 -11.02
CA VAL A 125 -6.19 -16.83 -11.24
C VAL A 125 -6.64 -17.43 -9.92
N TRP A 126 -7.89 -17.89 -9.86
CA TRP A 126 -8.36 -18.70 -8.75
C TRP A 126 -7.70 -20.09 -8.79
N ASP A 127 -7.19 -20.53 -7.66
CA ASP A 127 -6.70 -21.90 -7.48
C ASP A 127 -7.38 -22.58 -6.29
N THR A 128 -7.35 -23.91 -6.29
CA THR A 128 -7.97 -24.71 -5.23
C THR A 128 -6.91 -25.12 -4.23
N ILE A 129 -7.15 -24.93 -2.94
CA ILE A 129 -6.29 -25.44 -1.89
C ILE A 129 -6.27 -26.98 -1.99
N ALA A 130 -5.13 -27.54 -2.36
CA ALA A 130 -4.97 -28.98 -2.57
C ALA A 130 -4.89 -29.77 -1.25
N GLY A 131 -4.44 -29.13 -0.17
CA GLY A 131 -4.37 -29.72 1.15
C GLY A 131 -3.91 -28.69 2.18
N ILE A 132 -4.29 -28.90 3.43
CA ILE A 132 -3.79 -28.17 4.60
C ILE A 132 -3.16 -29.20 5.50
N GLU A 133 -1.84 -29.13 5.66
CA GLU A 133 -1.10 -30.01 6.56
C GLU A 133 -0.75 -29.27 7.85
N PRO A 134 -1.09 -29.80 9.03
CA PRO A 134 -0.62 -29.24 10.30
C PRO A 134 0.90 -29.35 10.36
N VAL A 135 1.59 -28.24 10.52
CA VAL A 135 3.03 -28.23 10.81
C VAL A 135 3.21 -28.30 12.31
N PRO A 136 4.13 -29.12 12.84
CA PRO A 136 4.45 -29.11 14.26
C PRO A 136 4.84 -27.70 14.72
N ASP A 137 4.28 -27.27 15.84
CA ASP A 137 4.44 -25.93 16.38
C ASP A 137 5.87 -25.73 16.90
N GLU A 138 6.73 -25.09 16.10
CA GLU A 138 8.07 -24.66 16.49
C GLU A 138 8.11 -23.22 17.01
N GLY A 139 6.97 -22.67 17.42
CA GLY A 139 6.81 -21.31 17.90
C GLY A 139 5.96 -20.45 16.95
N PRO A 140 5.66 -19.20 17.33
CA PRO A 140 4.76 -18.35 16.55
C PRO A 140 5.33 -18.07 15.16
N VAL A 141 4.68 -18.64 14.15
CA VAL A 141 4.94 -18.35 12.73
C VAL A 141 4.05 -17.18 12.33
N TYR A 142 4.66 -16.14 11.77
CA TYR A 142 3.93 -14.99 11.24
C TYR A 142 3.72 -15.19 9.75
N ASP A 143 2.47 -15.36 9.33
CA ASP A 143 2.12 -15.39 7.92
C ASP A 143 1.77 -13.97 7.43
N PHE A 144 2.28 -13.64 6.25
CA PHE A 144 1.99 -12.40 5.57
C PHE A 144 1.45 -12.75 4.18
N THR A 145 0.18 -12.59 3.99
CA THR A 145 -0.44 -12.78 2.68
C THR A 145 -0.11 -11.61 1.77
N VAL A 146 0.74 -11.82 0.78
CA VAL A 146 1.05 -10.83 -0.25
C VAL A 146 0.34 -11.20 -1.54
N ALA A 147 -0.59 -10.39 -1.96
CA ALA A 147 -1.30 -10.51 -3.23
C ALA A 147 -0.51 -9.86 -4.39
N ASP A 148 0.76 -10.18 -4.54
CA ASP A 148 1.60 -9.77 -5.67
C ASP A 148 2.02 -11.01 -6.45
N PRO A 149 1.83 -11.07 -7.78
CA PRO A 149 2.26 -12.21 -8.60
C PRO A 149 3.78 -12.47 -8.54
N ASN A 150 4.57 -11.54 -8.08
CA ASN A 150 6.00 -11.72 -7.86
C ASN A 150 6.34 -12.14 -6.43
N HIS A 151 5.34 -12.30 -5.53
CA HIS A 151 5.51 -12.63 -4.12
C HIS A 151 6.61 -11.81 -3.44
N ASN A 152 6.76 -10.53 -3.82
CA ASN A 152 7.73 -9.63 -3.23
C ASN A 152 7.24 -9.22 -1.86
N PHE A 153 7.43 -10.15 -0.95
CA PHE A 153 7.31 -9.93 0.46
C PHE A 153 8.56 -9.19 0.93
N ILE A 154 8.38 -7.93 1.31
CA ILE A 154 9.42 -7.16 1.96
C ILE A 154 9.09 -7.13 3.44
N ALA A 155 9.51 -8.17 4.15
CA ALA A 155 9.30 -8.28 5.58
C ALA A 155 10.17 -7.33 6.37
N ASN A 156 10.95 -6.47 5.90
CA ASN A 156 11.71 -5.53 6.72
C ASN A 156 12.41 -4.41 5.99
N SER A 157 12.15 -4.14 4.75
CA SER A 157 12.42 -2.80 4.30
C SER A 157 11.37 -1.85 4.90
N PHE A 158 11.30 -1.85 6.23
CA PHE A 158 10.67 -0.79 6.99
C PHE A 158 11.57 0.44 6.88
N VAL A 159 11.77 0.89 5.68
CA VAL A 159 12.19 2.24 5.41
C VAL A 159 11.01 3.11 5.79
N VAL A 160 10.85 3.30 7.08
CA VAL A 160 9.76 4.06 7.64
C VAL A 160 10.14 5.52 7.51
N SER A 161 9.77 6.11 6.42
CA SER A 161 9.70 7.56 6.35
C SER A 161 8.45 8.11 7.05
N ASN A 162 7.80 7.31 7.91
CA ASN A 162 6.63 7.63 8.71
C ASN A 162 5.67 8.59 8.02
N CYS A 163 5.19 8.21 6.84
CA CYS A 163 4.21 8.98 6.10
C CYS A 163 2.82 8.77 6.69
N GLY A 164 1.99 9.79 6.55
CA GLY A 164 0.59 9.75 6.93
C GLY A 164 -0.21 10.73 6.11
N VAL A 165 -1.53 10.60 6.18
CA VAL A 165 -2.48 11.46 5.50
C VAL A 165 -3.39 12.13 6.51
N ARG A 166 -3.67 13.40 6.29
CA ARG A 166 -4.56 14.23 7.10
C ARG A 166 -5.62 14.85 6.22
N LEU A 167 -6.86 14.88 6.71
CA LEU A 167 -7.99 15.52 6.05
C LEU A 167 -8.56 16.62 6.94
N VAL A 168 -8.60 17.84 6.42
CA VAL A 168 -9.28 18.98 7.03
C VAL A 168 -10.53 19.27 6.21
N ARG A 169 -11.69 19.35 6.87
CA ARG A 169 -12.94 19.80 6.24
C ARG A 169 -13.08 21.30 6.33
N THR A 170 -14.00 21.88 5.57
CA THR A 170 -14.44 23.28 5.68
C THR A 170 -15.96 23.34 5.63
N ASN A 171 -16.55 24.52 5.80
CA ASN A 171 -17.96 24.76 5.48
C ASN A 171 -18.16 25.44 4.11
N LEU A 172 -17.09 25.57 3.32
CA LEU A 172 -17.12 26.14 1.98
C LEU A 172 -17.55 25.08 0.96
N ILE A 173 -18.20 25.54 -0.09
CA ILE A 173 -18.52 24.72 -1.27
C ILE A 173 -17.65 25.14 -2.47
N GLU A 174 -17.66 24.34 -3.52
CA GLU A 174 -16.82 24.57 -4.70
C GLU A 174 -17.02 25.96 -5.31
N GLU A 175 -18.27 26.43 -5.37
CA GLU A 175 -18.65 27.73 -5.89
C GLU A 175 -18.02 28.91 -5.11
N ASP A 176 -17.87 28.77 -3.81
CA ASP A 176 -17.22 29.78 -2.95
C ASP A 176 -15.71 29.87 -3.24
N VAL A 177 -15.08 28.76 -3.57
CA VAL A 177 -13.62 28.66 -3.68
C VAL A 177 -13.12 28.88 -5.10
N ARG A 178 -13.88 28.50 -6.13
CA ARG A 178 -13.46 28.60 -7.53
C ARG A 178 -12.98 30.00 -7.94
N PRO A 179 -13.67 31.11 -7.57
CA PRO A 179 -13.19 32.46 -7.91
C PRO A 179 -11.84 32.83 -7.28
N HIS A 180 -11.51 32.22 -6.14
CA HIS A 180 -10.30 32.49 -5.35
C HIS A 180 -9.24 31.39 -5.44
N LEU A 181 -9.49 30.31 -6.22
CA LEU A 181 -8.70 29.10 -6.21
C LEU A 181 -7.23 29.34 -6.56
N GLU A 182 -6.95 30.16 -7.57
CA GLU A 182 -5.56 30.44 -7.95
C GLU A 182 -4.82 31.21 -6.86
N GLN A 183 -5.46 32.19 -6.24
CA GLN A 183 -4.92 32.94 -5.11
C GLN A 183 -4.66 31.99 -3.92
N LEU A 184 -5.61 31.11 -3.61
CA LEU A 184 -5.48 30.14 -2.53
C LEU A 184 -4.32 29.19 -2.75
N VAL A 185 -4.21 28.57 -3.94
CA VAL A 185 -3.13 27.62 -4.24
C VAL A 185 -1.76 28.31 -4.23
N ASN A 186 -1.68 29.56 -4.70
CA ASN A 186 -0.46 30.36 -4.61
C ASN A 186 -0.07 30.62 -3.14
N LEU A 187 -1.01 31.03 -2.29
CA LEU A 187 -0.74 31.24 -0.86
C LEU A 187 -0.34 29.96 -0.16
N LEU A 188 -1.02 28.85 -0.41
CA LEU A 188 -0.67 27.51 0.14
C LEU A 188 0.75 27.10 -0.26
N PHE A 189 1.14 27.34 -1.52
CA PHE A 189 2.48 27.04 -2.01
C PHE A 189 3.58 27.85 -1.29
N HIS A 190 3.29 29.13 -0.96
CA HIS A 190 4.22 29.97 -0.22
C HIS A 190 4.20 29.71 1.29
N ALA A 191 3.02 29.40 1.86
CA ALA A 191 2.87 29.14 3.29
C ALA A 191 3.46 27.78 3.71
N VAL A 192 3.49 26.78 2.80
CA VAL A 192 4.01 25.44 3.09
C VAL A 192 5.23 25.18 2.20
N PRO A 193 6.45 25.49 2.68
CA PRO A 193 7.68 25.24 1.92
C PRO A 193 7.76 23.77 1.49
N SER A 194 8.03 23.51 0.22
CA SER A 194 7.94 22.19 -0.38
C SER A 194 9.22 21.78 -1.11
N GLY A 195 9.44 20.48 -1.28
CA GLY A 195 10.57 19.93 -2.03
C GLY A 195 11.66 19.27 -1.17
N VAL A 196 12.67 18.73 -1.86
CA VAL A 196 13.83 18.10 -1.23
C VAL A 196 14.66 19.17 -0.52
N GLY A 197 14.92 18.99 0.78
CA GLY A 197 15.72 19.93 1.55
C GLY A 197 15.01 21.24 1.92
N ALA A 198 13.71 21.37 1.65
CA ALA A 198 12.95 22.56 2.04
C ALA A 198 13.11 22.87 3.53
N THR A 199 13.29 24.16 3.83
CA THR A 199 13.40 24.66 5.21
C THR A 199 12.08 25.30 5.62
N GLY A 200 11.56 24.90 6.78
CA GLY A 200 10.33 25.43 7.35
C GLY A 200 10.51 26.82 7.96
N HIS A 201 9.40 27.47 8.26
CA HIS A 201 9.39 28.75 8.96
C HIS A 201 9.88 28.65 10.41
N VAL A 202 9.77 27.43 10.99
CA VAL A 202 10.20 27.13 12.36
C VAL A 202 11.51 26.34 12.32
N LYS A 203 12.56 26.89 12.92
CA LYS A 203 13.84 26.21 13.13
C LYS A 203 13.92 25.75 14.58
N LEU A 204 14.14 24.47 14.79
CA LEU A 204 14.20 23.89 16.13
C LEU A 204 15.62 23.77 16.64
N GLU A 205 15.86 24.22 17.86
CA GLU A 205 17.01 23.79 18.65
C GLU A 205 16.87 22.31 19.00
N VAL A 206 17.97 21.62 19.29
CA VAL A 206 17.96 20.17 19.54
C VAL A 206 17.02 19.77 20.68
N SER A 207 17.03 20.52 21.78
CA SER A 207 16.13 20.27 22.92
C SER A 207 14.66 20.39 22.56
N ARG A 208 14.28 21.40 21.78
CA ARG A 208 12.91 21.57 21.28
C ARG A 208 12.51 20.49 20.28
N LEU A 209 13.48 20.04 19.45
CA LEU A 209 13.28 18.91 18.56
C LEU A 209 13.01 17.62 19.35
N ASP A 210 13.74 17.38 20.44
CA ASP A 210 13.52 16.19 21.28
C ASP A 210 12.13 16.18 21.93
N HIS A 211 11.58 17.35 22.29
CA HIS A 211 10.19 17.45 22.71
C HIS A 211 9.22 17.11 21.57
N ALA A 212 9.46 17.61 20.34
CA ALA A 212 8.64 17.26 19.19
C ALA A 212 8.70 15.75 18.86
N LEU A 213 9.88 15.13 19.03
CA LEU A 213 10.08 13.70 18.85
C LEU A 213 9.35 12.87 19.91
N ARG A 214 9.22 13.38 21.14
CA ARG A 214 8.53 12.71 22.25
C ARG A 214 7.02 12.88 22.16
N ASP A 215 6.54 14.11 21.91
CA ASP A 215 5.15 14.52 22.15
C ASP A 215 4.35 14.76 20.84
N GLY A 216 4.98 14.65 19.67
CA GLY A 216 4.32 14.67 18.37
C GLY A 216 3.45 15.91 18.12
N ALA A 217 2.20 15.68 17.68
CA ALA A 217 1.24 16.75 17.41
C ALA A 217 0.89 17.53 18.69
N ARG A 218 0.94 16.90 19.87
CA ARG A 218 0.68 17.58 21.15
C ARG A 218 1.68 18.72 21.38
N TRP A 219 2.97 18.45 21.17
CA TRP A 219 3.99 19.49 21.23
C TRP A 219 3.66 20.67 20.31
N ALA A 220 3.27 20.38 19.04
CA ALA A 220 2.93 21.45 18.10
C ALA A 220 1.76 22.32 18.60
N VAL A 221 0.70 21.70 19.12
CA VAL A 221 -0.45 22.40 19.70
C VAL A 221 -0.05 23.25 20.92
N GLU A 222 0.79 22.72 21.80
CA GLU A 222 1.31 23.46 22.98
C GLU A 222 2.18 24.66 22.58
N GLN A 223 2.82 24.60 21.40
CA GLN A 223 3.55 25.74 20.84
C GLN A 223 2.66 26.75 20.08
N GLY A 224 1.34 26.54 20.07
CA GLY A 224 0.39 27.42 19.39
C GLY A 224 0.11 27.05 17.91
N TYR A 225 0.60 25.92 17.43
CA TYR A 225 0.36 25.46 16.06
C TYR A 225 -0.83 24.50 15.98
N GLY A 226 -2.05 25.07 15.94
CA GLY A 226 -3.29 24.32 15.86
C GLY A 226 -4.08 24.29 17.15
N ARG A 227 -5.05 23.39 17.24
CA ARG A 227 -6.05 23.34 18.32
C ARG A 227 -5.97 22.03 19.10
N ARG A 228 -6.40 22.04 20.36
CA ARG A 228 -6.48 20.81 21.19
C ARG A 228 -7.44 19.78 20.58
N ASP A 229 -8.53 20.25 19.99
CA ASP A 229 -9.52 19.39 19.34
C ASP A 229 -8.91 18.56 18.18
N ASP A 230 -7.85 19.08 17.54
CA ASP A 230 -7.14 18.33 16.48
C ASP A 230 -6.56 17.01 17.02
N LEU A 231 -6.15 16.96 18.30
CA LEU A 231 -5.54 15.76 18.90
C LEU A 231 -6.55 14.63 19.06
N GLU A 232 -7.83 14.95 19.25
CA GLU A 232 -8.90 13.96 19.42
C GLU A 232 -9.14 13.14 18.15
N THR A 233 -8.82 13.71 16.99
CA THR A 233 -9.00 13.10 15.68
C THR A 233 -7.67 12.69 15.03
N CYS A 234 -6.58 12.67 15.79
CA CYS A 234 -5.33 12.05 15.36
C CYS A 234 -5.26 10.58 15.81
N GLU A 235 -4.76 9.72 14.98
CA GLU A 235 -4.43 8.35 15.35
C GLU A 235 -3.47 8.34 16.55
N GLY A 236 -3.83 7.62 17.62
CA GLY A 236 -3.05 7.59 18.87
C GLY A 236 -2.93 8.93 19.58
N GLY A 237 -3.87 9.88 19.36
CA GLY A 237 -3.78 11.23 19.93
C GLY A 237 -2.61 12.05 19.37
N GLY A 238 -2.06 11.65 18.21
CA GLY A 238 -0.95 12.34 17.54
C GLY A 238 0.43 12.10 18.15
N ALA A 239 0.57 11.11 19.05
CA ALA A 239 1.86 10.73 19.63
C ALA A 239 1.89 9.23 20.00
N LEU A 240 3.06 8.61 19.85
CA LEU A 240 3.33 7.25 20.32
C LEU A 240 4.17 7.33 21.61
N PRO A 241 3.71 6.69 22.69
CA PRO A 241 4.39 6.77 23.99
C PRO A 241 5.74 6.02 24.03
N GLN A 242 5.98 5.09 23.09
CA GLN A 242 7.23 4.36 22.98
C GLN A 242 8.36 5.16 22.32
N ALA A 243 8.10 6.41 21.92
CA ALA A 243 9.09 7.26 21.27
C ALA A 243 10.27 7.56 22.20
N ASP A 244 11.47 7.29 21.71
CA ASP A 244 12.72 7.56 22.42
C ASP A 244 13.64 8.45 21.55
N PRO A 245 13.72 9.76 21.84
CA PRO A 245 14.60 10.67 21.13
C PRO A 245 16.09 10.34 21.25
N ASP A 246 16.51 9.63 22.31
CA ASP A 246 17.92 9.28 22.52
C ASP A 246 18.38 8.18 21.53
N LYS A 247 17.42 7.45 20.94
CA LYS A 247 17.68 6.45 19.88
C LYS A 247 17.73 7.07 18.48
N VAL A 248 17.47 8.36 18.35
CA VAL A 248 17.58 9.11 17.09
C VAL A 248 18.97 9.71 16.95
N SER A 249 19.70 9.35 15.91
CA SER A 249 21.09 9.79 15.71
C SER A 249 21.21 11.33 15.58
N PRO A 250 22.35 11.91 15.99
CA PRO A 250 22.60 13.34 15.78
C PRO A 250 22.49 13.78 14.32
N GLN A 251 22.84 12.89 13.37
CA GLN A 251 22.69 13.12 11.94
C GLN A 251 21.21 13.23 11.54
N ALA A 252 20.37 12.34 12.05
CA ALA A 252 18.92 12.39 11.80
C ALA A 252 18.29 13.66 12.40
N LYS A 253 18.65 14.01 13.62
CA LYS A 253 18.20 15.26 14.26
C LYS A 253 18.65 16.50 13.47
N SER A 254 19.91 16.53 13.01
CA SER A 254 20.43 17.62 12.16
C SER A 254 19.63 17.82 10.87
N ARG A 255 19.18 16.72 10.25
CA ARG A 255 18.33 16.75 9.04
C ARG A 255 16.92 17.26 9.34
N GLY A 256 16.36 16.89 10.51
CA GLY A 256 14.97 17.21 10.88
C GLY A 256 14.76 18.64 11.37
N LYS A 257 15.72 19.22 12.11
CA LYS A 257 15.57 20.47 12.87
C LYS A 257 15.05 21.67 12.06
N ALA A 258 15.30 21.69 10.75
CA ALA A 258 14.86 22.77 9.88
C ALA A 258 13.68 22.38 8.97
N GLN A 259 13.16 21.16 9.08
CA GLN A 259 12.18 20.63 8.14
C GLN A 259 10.75 20.49 8.71
N VAL A 260 10.53 20.87 9.96
CA VAL A 260 9.19 20.86 10.54
C VAL A 260 8.29 21.91 9.87
N GLY A 261 7.04 21.55 9.58
CA GLY A 261 6.10 22.42 8.86
C GLY A 261 6.37 22.50 7.35
N THR A 262 7.05 21.48 6.76
CA THR A 262 7.36 21.46 5.32
C THR A 262 6.77 20.25 4.61
N LEU A 263 6.43 20.42 3.34
CA LEU A 263 5.96 19.37 2.46
C LEU A 263 7.15 18.68 1.78
N GLY A 264 7.12 17.35 1.69
CA GLY A 264 8.14 16.56 0.99
C GLY A 264 7.99 16.59 -0.52
N SER A 265 8.93 15.92 -1.19
CA SER A 265 8.86 15.65 -2.62
C SER A 265 8.26 14.27 -2.91
N GLY A 266 8.16 13.91 -4.18
CA GLY A 266 7.62 12.63 -4.64
C GLY A 266 6.11 12.57 -4.45
N ASN A 267 5.60 11.50 -3.81
CA ASN A 267 4.17 11.32 -3.56
C ASN A 267 3.57 12.24 -2.47
N HIS A 268 4.37 13.07 -1.81
CA HIS A 268 3.84 14.06 -0.86
C HIS A 268 3.07 15.16 -1.59
N PHE A 269 1.99 15.63 -0.99
CA PHE A 269 1.14 16.68 -1.55
C PHE A 269 0.34 17.42 -0.48
N LEU A 270 -0.12 18.59 -0.85
CA LEU A 270 -1.18 19.35 -0.21
C LEU A 270 -2.22 19.66 -1.28
N GLU A 271 -3.43 19.17 -1.12
CA GLU A 271 -4.49 19.30 -2.14
C GLU A 271 -5.75 19.91 -1.57
N VAL A 272 -6.32 20.88 -2.31
CA VAL A 272 -7.68 21.36 -2.14
C VAL A 272 -8.56 20.49 -3.02
N GLN A 273 -9.53 19.82 -2.41
CA GLN A 273 -10.39 18.86 -3.08
C GLN A 273 -11.86 19.16 -2.83
N VAL A 274 -12.72 18.65 -3.69
CA VAL A 274 -14.18 18.72 -3.58
C VAL A 274 -14.74 17.34 -3.31
N VAL A 275 -15.66 17.21 -2.36
CA VAL A 275 -16.46 16.00 -2.17
C VAL A 275 -17.41 15.84 -3.35
N ASP A 276 -17.14 14.92 -4.27
CA ASP A 276 -17.90 14.78 -5.51
C ASP A 276 -18.85 13.59 -5.54
N GLN A 277 -18.68 12.61 -4.63
CA GLN A 277 -19.58 11.48 -4.55
C GLN A 277 -19.75 10.99 -3.10
N LEU A 278 -21.00 10.70 -2.74
CA LEU A 278 -21.42 10.18 -1.45
C LEU A 278 -21.82 8.70 -1.59
N PHE A 279 -21.28 7.82 -0.73
CA PHE A 279 -21.60 6.38 -0.70
C PHE A 279 -22.34 5.98 0.58
N ASP A 280 -22.01 6.60 1.72
CA ASP A 280 -22.60 6.32 3.03
C ASP A 280 -22.95 7.63 3.72
N ALA A 281 -24.23 7.99 3.67
CA ALA A 281 -24.74 9.24 4.21
C ALA A 281 -24.57 9.35 5.73
N THR A 282 -24.79 8.26 6.47
CA THR A 282 -24.69 8.24 7.94
C THR A 282 -23.26 8.44 8.40
N ALA A 283 -22.30 7.76 7.78
CA ALA A 283 -20.90 7.94 8.11
C ALA A 283 -20.38 9.31 7.67
N ALA A 284 -20.81 9.81 6.51
CA ALA A 284 -20.43 11.13 6.02
C ALA A 284 -20.93 12.24 6.96
N ASP A 285 -22.19 12.17 7.41
CA ASP A 285 -22.74 13.12 8.38
C ASP A 285 -21.94 13.12 9.70
N THR A 286 -21.61 11.93 10.21
CA THR A 286 -20.77 11.79 11.42
C THR A 286 -19.37 12.41 11.22
N LEU A 287 -18.81 12.31 10.02
CA LEU A 287 -17.53 12.94 9.65
C LEU A 287 -17.67 14.43 9.34
N GLY A 288 -18.91 14.94 9.17
CA GLY A 288 -19.24 16.29 8.74
C GLY A 288 -18.84 16.54 7.28
N LEU A 289 -19.04 15.54 6.42
CA LEU A 289 -18.75 15.60 4.99
C LEU A 289 -20.04 15.59 4.18
N PHE A 290 -20.12 16.47 3.17
CA PHE A 290 -21.29 16.60 2.29
C PHE A 290 -20.89 16.88 0.83
N PRO A 291 -21.73 16.54 -0.15
CA PRO A 291 -21.44 16.79 -1.57
C PRO A 291 -21.20 18.28 -1.87
N GLY A 292 -20.21 18.58 -2.73
CA GLY A 292 -19.79 19.92 -3.09
C GLY A 292 -18.84 20.58 -2.09
N GLN A 293 -18.66 20.01 -0.90
CA GLN A 293 -17.82 20.57 0.17
C GLN A 293 -16.35 20.62 -0.23
N ILE A 294 -15.68 21.71 0.13
CA ILE A 294 -14.23 21.83 0.05
C ILE A 294 -13.56 21.16 1.25
N VAL A 295 -12.59 20.33 0.95
CA VAL A 295 -11.72 19.67 1.92
C VAL A 295 -10.26 19.84 1.54
N VAL A 296 -9.35 19.70 2.50
CA VAL A 296 -7.91 19.78 2.26
C VAL A 296 -7.24 18.48 2.69
N PHE A 297 -6.60 17.79 1.76
CA PHE A 297 -5.77 16.65 2.00
C PHE A 297 -4.30 17.05 2.16
N VAL A 298 -3.65 16.53 3.19
CA VAL A 298 -2.20 16.70 3.44
C VAL A 298 -1.56 15.33 3.53
N HIS A 299 -0.70 14.98 2.57
CA HIS A 299 0.11 13.76 2.61
C HIS A 299 1.57 14.14 2.85
N CYS A 300 2.06 13.89 4.05
CA CYS A 300 3.44 14.19 4.42
C CYS A 300 3.93 13.29 5.56
N GLY A 301 5.25 13.25 5.77
CA GLY A 301 5.88 12.37 6.75
C GLY A 301 6.99 13.05 7.55
N SER A 302 7.87 12.23 8.10
CA SER A 302 8.99 12.62 8.98
C SER A 302 10.18 13.24 8.26
N ARG A 303 10.04 13.56 6.98
CA ARG A 303 11.05 14.25 6.17
C ARG A 303 12.42 13.53 6.21
N GLY A 304 13.51 14.28 6.11
CA GLY A 304 14.88 13.76 6.15
C GLY A 304 15.27 13.08 7.47
N LEU A 305 14.58 13.41 8.57
CA LEU A 305 14.81 12.78 9.88
C LEU A 305 14.49 11.29 9.82
N GLY A 306 13.25 10.91 9.47
CA GLY A 306 12.85 9.50 9.44
C GLY A 306 13.59 8.70 8.36
N HIS A 307 13.91 9.32 7.23
CA HIS A 307 14.77 8.70 6.22
C HIS A 307 16.15 8.34 6.77
N GLN A 308 16.76 9.23 7.59
CA GLN A 308 18.04 8.96 8.22
C GLN A 308 17.93 7.87 9.29
N VAL A 309 16.90 7.93 10.16
CA VAL A 309 16.62 6.89 11.15
C VAL A 309 16.58 5.51 10.48
N CYS A 310 15.84 5.39 9.40
CA CYS A 310 15.80 4.14 8.66
C CYS A 310 17.19 3.71 8.16
N THR A 311 17.95 4.61 7.54
CA THR A 311 19.28 4.32 7.02
C THR A 311 20.22 3.84 8.13
N ASP A 312 20.14 4.44 9.31
CA ASP A 312 20.98 4.11 10.45
C ASP A 312 20.64 2.70 10.98
N TYR A 313 19.36 2.40 11.16
CA TYR A 313 18.92 1.10 11.69
C TYR A 313 19.00 -0.04 10.67
N LEU A 314 18.95 0.23 9.38
CA LEU A 314 19.32 -0.79 8.38
C LEU A 314 20.76 -1.28 8.60
N ARG A 315 21.71 -0.36 8.82
CA ARG A 315 23.11 -0.72 9.10
C ARG A 315 23.29 -1.46 10.43
N VAL A 316 22.53 -1.07 11.46
CA VAL A 316 22.53 -1.77 12.76
C VAL A 316 22.02 -3.20 12.58
N SER A 317 20.88 -3.37 11.89
CA SER A 317 20.28 -4.68 11.64
C SER A 317 21.15 -5.57 10.77
N GLU A 318 21.74 -5.06 9.69
CA GLU A 318 22.69 -5.80 8.83
C GLU A 318 23.86 -6.36 9.67
N ARG A 319 24.43 -5.52 10.53
CA ARG A 319 25.54 -5.92 11.41
C ARG A 319 25.12 -6.97 12.42
N ALA A 320 23.97 -6.77 13.09
CA ALA A 320 23.45 -7.72 14.06
C ALA A 320 23.10 -9.06 13.41
N ASN A 321 22.53 -9.06 12.21
CA ASN A 321 22.24 -10.28 11.45
C ASN A 321 23.51 -11.06 11.13
N ALA A 322 24.57 -10.39 10.70
CA ALA A 322 25.83 -11.06 10.35
C ALA A 322 26.59 -11.60 11.58
N GLN A 323 26.57 -10.86 12.69
CA GLN A 323 27.44 -11.11 13.85
C GLN A 323 26.75 -11.84 15.00
N GLN A 324 25.45 -11.63 15.21
CA GLN A 324 24.72 -12.09 16.39
C GLN A 324 23.65 -13.14 16.07
N TYR A 325 22.82 -12.86 15.05
CA TYR A 325 21.64 -13.68 14.76
C TYR A 325 21.86 -14.67 13.64
N HIS A 326 22.97 -14.55 12.90
CA HIS A 326 23.34 -15.41 11.76
C HIS A 326 22.24 -15.56 10.72
N ILE A 327 21.42 -14.48 10.54
CA ILE A 327 20.34 -14.45 9.55
C ILE A 327 20.95 -14.11 8.19
N HIS A 328 20.84 -15.04 7.26
CA HIS A 328 21.29 -14.82 5.89
C HIS A 328 20.26 -14.01 5.11
N LEU A 329 20.63 -12.82 4.66
CA LEU A 329 19.76 -11.93 3.90
C LEU A 329 20.02 -12.12 2.40
N VAL A 330 18.95 -12.37 1.64
CA VAL A 330 19.00 -12.41 0.16
C VAL A 330 19.03 -11.00 -0.43
N ASP A 331 18.54 -10.01 0.30
CA ASP A 331 18.59 -8.59 -0.02
C ASP A 331 18.79 -7.80 1.28
N ARG A 332 19.69 -6.80 1.25
CA ARG A 332 19.94 -5.93 2.41
C ARG A 332 18.69 -5.17 2.90
N GLN A 333 17.72 -4.94 2.01
CA GLN A 333 16.45 -4.30 2.37
C GLN A 333 15.57 -5.20 3.25
N LEU A 334 15.89 -6.50 3.36
CA LEU A 334 15.24 -7.45 4.26
C LEU A 334 15.91 -7.53 5.64
N ALA A 335 16.81 -6.58 5.96
CA ALA A 335 17.47 -6.54 7.25
C ALA A 335 16.44 -6.50 8.39
N CYS A 336 16.58 -7.45 9.32
CA CYS A 336 15.65 -7.64 10.43
C CYS A 336 16.41 -7.97 11.69
N VAL A 337 15.77 -7.77 12.83
CA VAL A 337 16.28 -8.19 14.14
C VAL A 337 15.12 -8.73 14.97
N PRO A 338 15.36 -9.63 15.93
CA PRO A 338 14.30 -10.08 16.83
C PRO A 338 13.66 -8.90 17.54
N PHE A 339 12.33 -8.85 17.58
CA PHE A 339 11.59 -7.70 18.13
C PHE A 339 12.02 -7.33 19.55
N ARG A 340 12.28 -8.34 20.41
CA ARG A 340 12.67 -8.13 21.82
C ARG A 340 14.17 -7.92 22.03
N SER A 341 14.97 -7.91 20.97
CA SER A 341 16.39 -7.61 21.08
C SER A 341 16.64 -6.13 21.40
N PRO A 342 17.81 -5.79 21.95
CA PRO A 342 18.17 -4.38 22.15
C PRO A 342 18.04 -3.54 20.88
N GLU A 343 18.53 -4.06 19.75
CA GLU A 343 18.47 -3.36 18.46
C GLU A 343 17.03 -3.18 17.98
N GLY A 344 16.16 -4.18 18.23
CA GLY A 344 14.73 -4.12 17.89
C GLY A 344 14.00 -3.08 18.71
N GLN A 345 14.27 -3.00 20.02
CA GLN A 345 13.68 -2.01 20.91
C GLN A 345 14.22 -0.60 20.64
N ASP A 346 15.51 -0.46 20.38
CA ASP A 346 16.12 0.82 20.00
C ASP A 346 15.52 1.34 18.70
N TYR A 347 15.33 0.45 17.71
CA TYR A 347 14.67 0.83 16.46
C TYR A 347 13.20 1.21 16.67
N LEU A 348 12.46 0.48 17.50
CA LEU A 348 11.07 0.83 17.84
C LEU A 348 10.99 2.23 18.44
N GLY A 349 11.86 2.56 19.40
CA GLY A 349 11.93 3.88 20.00
C GLY A 349 12.23 5.01 19.01
N ALA A 350 13.24 4.81 18.16
CA ALA A 350 13.61 5.76 17.10
C ALA A 350 12.51 5.93 16.04
N MET A 351 11.88 4.82 15.63
CA MET A 351 10.77 4.83 14.67
C MET A 351 9.56 5.59 15.23
N CYS A 352 9.19 5.33 16.48
CA CYS A 352 8.10 6.05 17.14
C CYS A 352 8.42 7.55 17.27
N ALA A 353 9.65 7.93 17.58
CA ALA A 353 10.08 9.33 17.60
C ALA A 353 9.97 9.98 16.21
N ALA A 354 10.36 9.30 15.16
CA ALA A 354 10.18 9.79 13.79
C ALA A 354 8.69 9.88 13.37
N ALA A 355 7.83 8.99 13.87
CA ALA A 355 6.38 9.08 13.66
C ALA A 355 5.79 10.31 14.37
N ASN A 356 6.21 10.56 15.60
CA ASN A 356 5.81 11.74 16.35
C ASN A 356 6.22 13.02 15.63
N PHE A 357 7.44 13.08 15.10
CA PHE A 357 7.87 14.19 14.26
C PHE A 357 6.98 14.37 13.01
N ALA A 358 6.53 13.28 12.39
CA ALA A 358 5.63 13.36 11.25
C ALA A 358 4.26 13.93 11.62
N TRP A 359 3.69 13.59 12.79
CA TRP A 359 2.47 14.21 13.30
C TRP A 359 2.66 15.68 13.60
N ALA A 360 3.76 16.06 14.27
CA ALA A 360 4.11 17.47 14.49
C ALA A 360 4.23 18.22 13.16
N ASN A 361 4.90 17.62 12.16
CA ASN A 361 5.06 18.21 10.84
C ASN A 361 3.70 18.49 10.16
N ARG A 362 2.79 17.51 10.13
CA ARG A 362 1.45 17.68 9.55
C ARG A 362 0.60 18.68 10.37
N GLN A 363 0.82 18.76 11.67
CA GLN A 363 0.12 19.74 12.51
C GLN A 363 0.50 21.19 12.16
N LEU A 364 1.81 21.46 11.97
CA LEU A 364 2.27 22.77 11.51
C LEU A 364 1.77 23.10 10.10
N ILE A 365 1.82 22.11 9.17
CA ILE A 365 1.26 22.29 7.82
C ILE A 365 -0.22 22.69 7.92
N THR A 366 -1.00 22.02 8.77
CA THR A 366 -2.43 22.35 8.97
C THR A 366 -2.62 23.77 9.50
N HIS A 367 -1.77 24.21 10.40
CA HIS A 367 -1.79 25.61 10.90
C HIS A 367 -1.58 26.60 9.75
N TRP A 368 -0.55 26.41 8.92
CA TRP A 368 -0.29 27.27 7.75
C TRP A 368 -1.44 27.22 6.71
N VAL A 369 -2.05 26.05 6.53
CA VAL A 369 -3.23 25.91 5.67
C VAL A 369 -4.39 26.78 6.19
N ARG A 370 -4.70 26.71 7.47
CA ARG A 370 -5.74 27.52 8.09
C ARG A 370 -5.48 29.02 7.92
N GLU A 371 -4.27 29.50 8.19
CA GLU A 371 -3.89 30.90 7.96
C GLU A 371 -4.04 31.32 6.50
N ALA A 372 -3.69 30.45 5.53
CA ALA A 372 -3.86 30.76 4.12
C ALA A 372 -5.34 30.92 3.75
N PHE A 373 -6.22 30.07 4.28
CA PHE A 373 -7.66 30.19 4.09
C PHE A 373 -8.22 31.47 4.75
N GLU A 374 -7.82 31.79 5.98
CA GLU A 374 -8.22 33.03 6.66
C GLU A 374 -7.87 34.28 5.82
N ARG A 375 -6.66 34.31 5.26
CA ARG A 375 -6.21 35.43 4.41
C ARG A 375 -6.99 35.57 3.11
N VAL A 376 -7.39 34.44 2.49
CA VAL A 376 -8.15 34.48 1.22
C VAL A 376 -9.60 34.85 1.45
N PHE A 377 -10.24 34.28 2.48
CA PHE A 377 -11.69 34.43 2.69
C PHE A 377 -12.07 35.51 3.70
N GLY A 378 -11.10 36.12 4.41
CA GLY A 378 -11.34 37.17 5.41
C GLY A 378 -12.19 36.73 6.60
N ARG A 379 -12.19 35.42 6.90
CA ARG A 379 -12.95 34.77 7.98
C ARG A 379 -12.01 33.91 8.81
N SER A 380 -12.30 33.77 10.11
CA SER A 380 -11.49 32.91 10.97
C SER A 380 -11.58 31.43 10.56
N GLU A 381 -10.56 30.63 10.91
CA GLU A 381 -10.58 29.17 10.68
C GLU A 381 -11.82 28.50 11.28
N ARG A 382 -12.32 29.03 12.40
CA ARG A 382 -13.53 28.53 13.08
C ARG A 382 -14.78 28.86 12.28
N ASP A 383 -14.90 30.09 11.79
CA ASP A 383 -16.02 30.52 10.93
C ASP A 383 -16.02 29.79 9.58
N LEU A 384 -14.85 29.37 9.11
CA LEU A 384 -14.68 28.53 7.93
C LEU A 384 -14.90 27.03 8.20
N GLY A 385 -15.17 26.63 9.45
CA GLY A 385 -15.41 25.23 9.82
C GLY A 385 -14.21 24.31 9.56
N MET A 386 -12.97 24.86 9.64
CA MET A 386 -11.75 24.12 9.30
C MET A 386 -11.35 23.13 10.40
N ASP A 387 -12.14 22.06 10.52
CA ASP A 387 -11.91 21.01 11.52
C ASP A 387 -11.11 19.85 10.92
N LEU A 388 -10.25 19.26 11.75
CA LEU A 388 -9.57 18.02 11.39
C LEU A 388 -10.57 16.86 11.43
N VAL A 389 -10.79 16.22 10.28
CA VAL A 389 -11.58 15.00 10.19
C VAL A 389 -10.79 13.84 10.77
N TYR A 390 -9.60 13.58 10.24
CA TYR A 390 -8.71 12.54 10.77
C TYR A 390 -7.26 12.73 10.31
N ASP A 391 -6.34 12.13 11.08
CA ASP A 391 -4.93 11.96 10.71
C ASP A 391 -4.53 10.52 10.95
N VAL A 392 -4.08 9.83 9.91
CA VAL A 392 -3.71 8.41 9.95
C VAL A 392 -2.32 8.18 9.37
N ALA A 393 -1.53 7.34 10.04
CA ALA A 393 -0.23 6.89 9.55
C ALA A 393 -0.38 5.64 8.66
N HIS A 394 0.48 5.48 7.64
CA HIS A 394 0.46 4.34 6.74
C HIS A 394 1.86 3.74 6.44
N ASN A 395 2.88 4.20 7.15
CA ASN A 395 4.21 3.62 7.15
C ASN A 395 4.70 3.56 8.60
N ILE A 396 4.28 2.53 9.33
CA ILE A 396 4.49 2.43 10.78
C ILE A 396 4.39 0.99 11.24
N ALA A 397 5.08 0.63 12.32
CA ALA A 397 4.88 -0.58 13.08
C ALA A 397 4.29 -0.25 14.45
N LYS A 398 3.27 -0.99 14.88
CA LYS A 398 2.63 -0.81 16.19
C LYS A 398 2.42 -2.16 16.87
N VAL A 399 2.61 -2.18 18.18
CA VAL A 399 2.22 -3.32 19.01
C VAL A 399 0.74 -3.18 19.33
N GLU A 400 -0.04 -4.14 18.87
CA GLU A 400 -1.50 -4.15 18.96
C GLU A 400 -1.97 -5.53 19.42
N GLU A 401 -3.12 -5.60 20.09
CA GLU A 401 -3.69 -6.83 20.63
C GLU A 401 -4.63 -7.49 19.61
N TYR A 402 -4.35 -8.74 19.27
CA TYR A 402 -5.18 -9.53 18.38
C TYR A 402 -5.42 -10.94 18.91
N GLU A 403 -6.48 -11.57 18.43
CA GLU A 403 -6.72 -12.99 18.63
C GLU A 403 -6.02 -13.79 17.51
N VAL A 404 -5.03 -14.58 17.88
CA VAL A 404 -4.27 -15.42 16.97
C VAL A 404 -4.36 -16.87 17.47
N GLY A 405 -4.90 -17.76 16.64
CA GLY A 405 -5.09 -19.17 17.01
C GLY A 405 -5.96 -19.38 18.26
N GLY A 406 -6.97 -18.53 18.48
CA GLY A 406 -7.85 -18.57 19.65
C GLY A 406 -7.23 -18.01 20.94
N ARG A 407 -6.09 -17.34 20.86
CA ARG A 407 -5.42 -16.68 21.99
C ARG A 407 -5.23 -15.19 21.73
N ARG A 408 -5.61 -14.37 22.69
CA ARG A 408 -5.31 -12.94 22.66
C ARG A 408 -3.85 -12.70 22.98
N MET A 409 -3.13 -12.04 22.09
CA MET A 409 -1.70 -11.77 22.25
C MET A 409 -1.29 -10.46 21.57
N PRO A 410 -0.25 -9.79 22.08
CA PRO A 410 0.33 -8.62 21.41
C PRO A 410 1.10 -9.06 20.17
N VAL A 411 0.84 -8.39 19.05
CA VAL A 411 1.55 -8.57 17.78
C VAL A 411 2.08 -7.24 17.29
N CYS A 412 3.26 -7.24 16.69
CA CYS A 412 3.83 -6.04 16.06
C CYS A 412 3.32 -5.95 14.62
N VAL A 413 2.24 -5.18 14.41
CA VAL A 413 1.62 -5.00 13.10
C VAL A 413 2.38 -3.95 12.31
N HIS A 414 2.93 -4.37 11.18
CA HIS A 414 3.64 -3.53 10.25
C HIS A 414 2.72 -3.07 9.12
N ARG A 415 2.59 -1.76 8.92
CA ARG A 415 1.80 -1.18 7.84
C ARG A 415 2.69 -0.36 6.92
N LYS A 416 2.86 -0.85 5.70
CA LYS A 416 3.51 -0.14 4.61
C LYS A 416 2.69 -0.34 3.34
N GLY A 417 2.18 0.75 2.78
CA GLY A 417 1.17 0.62 1.74
C GLY A 417 -0.21 0.22 2.27
N ALA A 418 -0.36 0.22 3.59
CA ALA A 418 -1.59 -0.05 4.29
C ALA A 418 -1.77 0.94 5.44
N THR A 419 -3.01 1.15 5.87
CA THR A 419 -3.37 2.01 6.99
C THR A 419 -4.27 1.26 7.97
N ARG A 420 -4.32 1.71 9.21
CA ARG A 420 -5.18 1.13 10.24
C ARG A 420 -6.65 1.40 9.94
N ALA A 421 -7.50 0.41 10.16
CA ALA A 421 -8.93 0.43 9.84
C ALA A 421 -9.74 -0.31 10.90
N TYR A 422 -9.78 0.21 12.12
CA TYR A 422 -10.49 -0.40 13.23
C TYR A 422 -12.01 -0.25 13.11
N PRO A 423 -12.78 -1.26 13.58
CA PRO A 423 -14.23 -1.31 13.46
C PRO A 423 -14.94 -0.34 14.40
N PRO A 424 -16.26 -0.18 14.23
CA PRO A 424 -17.11 0.44 15.23
C PRO A 424 -16.94 -0.22 16.61
N GLY A 425 -17.01 0.57 17.67
CA GLY A 425 -16.88 0.07 19.06
C GLY A 425 -15.44 -0.10 19.53
N HIS A 426 -14.45 -0.14 18.66
CA HIS A 426 -13.05 -0.33 19.08
C HIS A 426 -12.57 0.83 19.96
N PRO A 427 -11.91 0.56 21.12
CA PRO A 427 -11.56 1.60 22.11
C PRO A 427 -10.60 2.66 21.58
N GLU A 428 -9.71 2.32 20.65
CA GLU A 428 -8.77 3.26 20.05
C GLU A 428 -9.38 4.12 18.93
N VAL A 429 -10.63 3.89 18.54
CA VAL A 429 -11.36 4.79 17.63
C VAL A 429 -11.81 6.01 18.42
N PRO A 430 -11.56 7.25 17.92
CA PRO A 430 -12.03 8.46 18.57
C PRO A 430 -13.49 8.37 18.98
N ALA A 431 -13.84 8.87 20.17
CA ALA A 431 -15.18 8.73 20.75
C ALA A 431 -16.29 9.18 19.78
N ARG A 432 -16.06 10.29 19.04
CA ARG A 432 -16.99 10.82 18.03
C ARG A 432 -17.24 9.89 16.84
N TYR A 433 -16.29 9.00 16.52
CA TYR A 433 -16.35 8.07 15.37
C TYR A 433 -16.59 6.62 15.79
N ARG A 434 -16.75 6.36 17.09
CA ARG A 434 -16.89 5.00 17.63
C ARG A 434 -18.09 4.25 17.06
N GLY A 435 -19.13 4.97 16.65
CA GLY A 435 -20.31 4.38 16.03
C GLY A 435 -20.14 3.96 14.57
N ILE A 436 -19.17 4.54 13.86
CA ILE A 436 -18.97 4.29 12.41
C ILE A 436 -17.68 3.52 12.08
N GLY A 437 -16.74 3.44 13.02
CA GLY A 437 -15.40 2.89 12.83
C GLY A 437 -14.34 3.97 12.56
N GLN A 438 -13.08 3.56 12.51
CA GLN A 438 -11.94 4.45 12.28
C GLN A 438 -11.99 5.04 10.86
N PRO A 439 -11.89 6.37 10.70
CA PRO A 439 -11.75 6.96 9.37
C PRO A 439 -10.46 6.51 8.68
N VAL A 440 -10.56 6.20 7.41
CA VAL A 440 -9.47 5.76 6.53
C VAL A 440 -9.35 6.75 5.40
N LEU A 441 -8.17 7.32 5.21
CA LEU A 441 -7.89 8.31 4.17
C LEU A 441 -7.06 7.66 3.06
N ILE A 442 -7.60 7.58 1.86
CA ILE A 442 -7.01 6.85 0.74
C ILE A 442 -6.76 7.84 -0.41
N PRO A 443 -5.59 8.49 -0.45
CA PRO A 443 -5.26 9.40 -1.54
C PRO A 443 -5.03 8.65 -2.85
N GLY A 444 -5.47 9.26 -3.94
CA GLY A 444 -5.19 8.83 -5.29
C GLY A 444 -3.96 9.53 -5.88
N ASP A 445 -4.15 10.13 -7.05
CA ASP A 445 -3.14 10.92 -7.76
C ASP A 445 -3.68 12.32 -8.10
N MET A 446 -2.81 13.20 -8.58
CA MET A 446 -3.10 14.63 -8.83
C MET A 446 -4.24 14.90 -9.80
N GLY A 447 -4.58 13.96 -10.67
CA GLY A 447 -5.55 14.16 -11.76
C GLY A 447 -6.85 13.38 -11.60
N ARG A 448 -6.96 12.51 -10.57
CA ARG A 448 -8.15 11.68 -10.37
C ARG A 448 -8.86 12.04 -9.08
N TYR A 449 -8.96 11.14 -8.14
CA TYR A 449 -9.75 11.28 -6.93
C TYR A 449 -9.07 10.58 -5.74
N SER A 450 -9.55 10.94 -4.55
CA SER A 450 -9.22 10.28 -3.29
C SER A 450 -10.49 9.75 -2.64
N PHE A 451 -10.36 8.89 -1.64
CA PHE A 451 -11.50 8.34 -0.91
C PHE A 451 -11.35 8.53 0.59
N VAL A 452 -12.49 8.71 1.24
CA VAL A 452 -12.64 8.51 2.68
C VAL A 452 -13.46 7.26 2.89
N ALA A 453 -12.96 6.34 3.71
CA ALA A 453 -13.63 5.11 4.10
C ALA A 453 -13.63 4.97 5.62
N VAL A 454 -14.24 3.92 6.14
CA VAL A 454 -14.22 3.55 7.56
C VAL A 454 -13.86 2.08 7.72
N GLY A 455 -13.18 1.74 8.82
CA GLY A 455 -12.80 0.39 9.17
C GLY A 455 -14.00 -0.49 9.56
N THR A 456 -13.80 -1.81 9.52
CA THR A 456 -14.84 -2.82 9.73
C THR A 456 -14.34 -3.97 10.60
N GLU A 457 -15.24 -4.78 11.13
CA GLU A 457 -14.91 -6.03 11.85
C GLU A 457 -14.13 -7.00 10.96
N GLU A 458 -14.44 -7.02 9.67
CA GLU A 458 -13.79 -7.90 8.71
C GLU A 458 -12.29 -7.55 8.55
N ALA A 459 -11.94 -6.26 8.67
CA ALA A 459 -10.53 -5.85 8.71
C ALA A 459 -9.79 -6.45 9.91
N MET A 460 -10.42 -6.49 11.09
CA MET A 460 -9.80 -7.12 12.27
C MET A 460 -9.56 -8.62 12.04
N ARG A 461 -10.54 -9.29 11.43
CA ARG A 461 -10.51 -10.73 11.21
C ARG A 461 -9.52 -11.15 10.12
N LEU A 462 -9.45 -10.40 9.01
CA LEU A 462 -8.70 -10.80 7.81
C LEU A 462 -7.33 -10.14 7.66
N THR A 463 -7.16 -8.92 8.18
CA THR A 463 -6.02 -8.06 7.83
C THR A 463 -5.37 -7.36 9.03
N PHE A 464 -5.55 -7.87 10.23
CA PHE A 464 -5.07 -7.20 11.45
C PHE A 464 -5.47 -5.72 11.49
N GLY A 465 -6.79 -5.45 11.32
CA GLY A 465 -7.34 -4.11 11.34
C GLY A 465 -6.68 -3.16 10.33
N SER A 466 -6.41 -3.63 9.12
CA SER A 466 -5.72 -2.85 8.09
C SER A 466 -6.49 -2.83 6.77
N THR A 467 -6.31 -1.75 5.98
CA THR A 467 -6.82 -1.61 4.61
C THR A 467 -5.82 -0.87 3.73
N CYS A 468 -6.11 -0.69 2.45
CA CYS A 468 -5.25 0.04 1.52
C CYS A 468 -5.02 1.50 1.97
N HIS A 469 -3.85 2.06 1.64
CA HIS A 469 -3.52 3.46 1.94
C HIS A 469 -3.51 4.38 0.73
N GLY A 470 -3.60 3.86 -0.49
CA GLY A 470 -3.51 4.61 -1.74
C GLY A 470 -3.53 3.70 -2.97
N ALA A 471 -3.38 4.30 -4.15
CA ALA A 471 -3.51 3.60 -5.43
C ALA A 471 -2.40 2.58 -5.72
N GLY A 472 -1.19 2.80 -5.21
CA GLY A 472 -0.01 2.05 -5.65
C GLY A 472 0.43 2.41 -7.08
N ARG A 473 1.70 2.17 -7.39
CA ARG A 473 2.29 2.52 -8.70
C ARG A 473 2.24 1.36 -9.68
N VAL A 474 2.09 1.70 -10.97
CA VAL A 474 2.27 0.76 -12.10
C VAL A 474 3.58 1.00 -12.84
N MET A 475 4.23 2.14 -12.61
CA MET A 475 5.52 2.48 -13.21
C MET A 475 6.50 3.01 -12.16
N GLY A 476 7.78 2.67 -12.30
CA GLY A 476 8.85 3.33 -11.53
C GLY A 476 9.01 4.79 -11.94
N ARG A 477 9.50 5.66 -11.01
CA ARG A 477 9.63 7.11 -11.24
C ARG A 477 10.38 7.44 -12.53
N LYS A 478 11.56 6.85 -12.75
CA LYS A 478 12.35 7.07 -13.97
C LYS A 478 11.63 6.62 -15.26
N ALA A 479 10.79 5.59 -15.18
CA ALA A 479 10.00 5.12 -16.32
C ALA A 479 8.87 6.12 -16.63
N ALA A 480 8.18 6.65 -15.60
CA ALA A 480 7.15 7.67 -15.76
C ALA A 480 7.71 8.95 -16.43
N VAL A 481 8.85 9.46 -15.95
CA VAL A 481 9.52 10.62 -16.58
C VAL A 481 9.86 10.37 -18.05
N ARG A 482 10.35 9.16 -18.38
CA ARG A 482 10.65 8.82 -19.78
C ARG A 482 9.38 8.72 -20.64
N ALA A 483 8.33 8.11 -20.11
CA ALA A 483 7.06 7.93 -20.82
C ALA A 483 6.34 9.25 -21.10
N LEU A 484 6.51 10.24 -20.22
CA LEU A 484 5.88 11.56 -20.31
C LEU A 484 6.84 12.65 -20.81
N ARG A 485 7.95 12.27 -21.45
CA ARG A 485 8.89 13.23 -22.02
C ARG A 485 8.18 14.12 -23.05
N GLY A 486 8.26 15.45 -22.86
CA GLY A 486 7.61 16.45 -23.71
C GLY A 486 6.14 16.71 -23.41
N VAL A 487 5.58 16.08 -22.39
CA VAL A 487 4.22 16.37 -21.89
C VAL A 487 4.32 17.36 -20.73
N ASP A 488 3.67 18.51 -20.85
CA ASP A 488 3.48 19.41 -19.70
C ASP A 488 2.29 18.91 -18.87
N VAL A 489 2.62 18.19 -17.80
CA VAL A 489 1.63 17.61 -16.87
C VAL A 489 0.83 18.71 -16.17
N ALA A 490 1.43 19.86 -15.89
CA ALA A 490 0.73 20.98 -15.25
C ALA A 490 -0.34 21.59 -16.19
N ASP A 491 -0.04 21.73 -17.47
CA ASP A 491 -1.01 22.22 -18.46
C ASP A 491 -2.12 21.19 -18.72
N GLN A 492 -1.79 19.90 -18.72
CA GLN A 492 -2.78 18.83 -18.80
C GLN A 492 -3.76 18.88 -17.62
N LEU A 493 -3.27 19.04 -16.39
CA LEU A 493 -4.11 19.18 -15.20
C LEU A 493 -4.93 20.47 -15.22
N ARG A 494 -4.33 21.58 -15.69
CA ARG A 494 -5.04 22.85 -15.85
C ARG A 494 -6.22 22.74 -16.83
N SER A 495 -6.08 21.97 -17.91
CA SER A 495 -7.19 21.72 -18.86
C SER A 495 -8.36 20.95 -18.23
N GLN A 496 -8.11 20.24 -17.12
CA GLN A 496 -9.11 19.56 -16.30
C GLN A 496 -9.65 20.44 -15.16
N GLY A 497 -9.26 21.72 -15.11
CA GLY A 497 -9.67 22.65 -14.06
C GLY A 497 -8.92 22.50 -12.74
N ILE A 498 -7.75 21.83 -12.75
CA ILE A 498 -6.89 21.62 -11.58
C ILE A 498 -5.71 22.59 -11.63
N ILE A 499 -5.56 23.43 -10.63
CA ILE A 499 -4.43 24.37 -10.52
C ILE A 499 -3.30 23.70 -9.76
N VAL A 500 -2.11 23.62 -10.38
CA VAL A 500 -0.93 22.99 -9.77
C VAL A 500 0.17 24.01 -9.52
N ARG A 501 0.78 23.94 -8.35
CA ARG A 501 2.04 24.62 -8.02
C ARG A 501 3.05 23.58 -7.52
N ALA A 502 4.23 23.61 -8.10
CA ALA A 502 5.32 22.71 -7.75
C ALA A 502 6.65 23.45 -7.70
N GLN A 503 7.54 23.05 -6.82
CA GLN A 503 8.88 23.59 -6.72
C GLN A 503 9.69 23.31 -8.01
N ASP A 504 9.51 22.12 -8.58
CA ASP A 504 10.08 21.74 -9.86
C ASP A 504 9.01 21.04 -10.71
N ARG A 505 8.62 21.68 -11.82
CA ARG A 505 7.62 21.12 -12.75
C ARG A 505 8.07 19.81 -13.40
N SER A 506 9.37 19.59 -13.53
CA SER A 506 9.89 18.35 -14.12
C SER A 506 9.55 17.11 -13.27
N LEU A 507 9.39 17.27 -11.95
CA LEU A 507 9.03 16.20 -11.02
C LEU A 507 7.55 15.81 -11.10
N LEU A 508 6.68 16.64 -11.71
CA LEU A 508 5.26 16.31 -11.88
C LEU A 508 5.06 15.06 -12.75
N ALA A 509 5.95 14.83 -13.71
CA ALA A 509 5.91 13.64 -14.54
C ALA A 509 6.14 12.33 -13.76
N GLU A 510 6.91 12.39 -12.66
CA GLU A 510 7.11 11.22 -11.78
C GLU A 510 5.82 10.76 -11.11
N GLU A 511 4.92 11.70 -10.83
CA GLU A 511 3.72 11.52 -10.01
C GLU A 511 2.42 11.68 -10.83
N ALA A 512 2.53 11.67 -12.16
CA ALA A 512 1.37 11.77 -13.05
C ALA A 512 0.46 10.55 -12.93
N SER A 513 -0.82 10.73 -13.23
CA SER A 513 -1.87 9.70 -13.08
C SER A 513 -1.54 8.39 -13.80
N GLN A 514 -0.85 8.46 -14.95
CA GLN A 514 -0.42 7.28 -15.72
C GLN A 514 0.58 6.38 -14.97
N ALA A 515 1.25 6.91 -13.94
CA ALA A 515 2.21 6.16 -13.13
C ALA A 515 1.55 5.34 -12.01
N TYR A 516 0.24 5.51 -11.79
CA TYR A 516 -0.52 4.90 -10.70
C TYR A 516 -1.64 3.98 -11.20
N LYS A 517 -1.99 2.97 -10.40
CA LYS A 517 -3.24 2.23 -10.55
C LYS A 517 -4.43 3.20 -10.40
N ASP A 518 -5.60 2.82 -10.89
CA ASP A 518 -6.79 3.55 -10.51
C ASP A 518 -7.11 3.29 -9.03
N VAL A 519 -7.20 4.35 -8.24
CA VAL A 519 -7.49 4.23 -6.81
C VAL A 519 -8.89 3.67 -6.55
N ALA A 520 -9.84 3.89 -7.47
CA ALA A 520 -11.18 3.33 -7.35
C ALA A 520 -11.15 1.81 -7.38
N ASP A 521 -10.39 1.20 -8.31
CA ASP A 521 -10.24 -0.25 -8.38
C ASP A 521 -9.68 -0.82 -7.07
N VAL A 522 -8.68 -0.15 -6.48
CA VAL A 522 -8.08 -0.58 -5.21
C VAL A 522 -9.07 -0.48 -4.05
N VAL A 523 -9.82 0.63 -4.00
CA VAL A 523 -10.82 0.86 -2.95
C VAL A 523 -12.01 -0.10 -3.11
N ASP A 524 -12.42 -0.40 -4.34
CA ASP A 524 -13.50 -1.34 -4.63
C ASP A 524 -13.15 -2.77 -4.20
N VAL A 525 -11.91 -3.20 -4.41
CA VAL A 525 -11.42 -4.49 -3.89
C VAL A 525 -11.53 -4.54 -2.37
N CYS A 526 -11.05 -3.52 -1.66
CA CYS A 526 -11.13 -3.48 -0.20
C CYS A 526 -12.58 -3.40 0.32
N HIS A 527 -13.44 -2.65 -0.37
CA HIS A 527 -14.85 -2.54 -0.03
C HIS A 527 -15.59 -3.86 -0.25
N ASN A 528 -15.40 -4.50 -1.40
CA ASN A 528 -16.04 -5.76 -1.74
C ASN A 528 -15.56 -6.93 -0.87
N ALA A 529 -14.29 -6.90 -0.44
CA ALA A 529 -13.74 -7.82 0.56
C ALA A 529 -14.25 -7.53 1.98
N GLY A 530 -14.99 -6.45 2.19
CA GLY A 530 -15.55 -6.07 3.49
C GLY A 530 -14.53 -5.47 4.46
N ILE A 531 -13.25 -5.27 4.09
CA ILE A 531 -12.22 -4.77 5.00
C ILE A 531 -12.25 -3.26 5.21
N SER A 532 -12.95 -2.53 4.36
CA SER A 532 -13.28 -1.11 4.59
C SER A 532 -14.53 -0.73 3.84
N ARG A 533 -15.29 0.26 4.36
CA ARG A 533 -16.53 0.73 3.77
C ARG A 533 -16.37 2.15 3.26
N ARG A 534 -16.63 2.37 1.97
CA ARG A 534 -16.56 3.69 1.32
C ARG A 534 -17.55 4.66 1.95
N VAL A 535 -17.12 5.89 2.18
CA VAL A 535 -17.95 6.98 2.70
C VAL A 535 -18.15 8.07 1.66
N VAL A 536 -17.07 8.71 1.23
CA VAL A 536 -17.11 9.72 0.15
C VAL A 536 -15.92 9.55 -0.79
N ARG A 537 -16.08 10.04 -2.02
CA ARG A 537 -15.00 10.31 -2.95
C ARG A 537 -14.79 11.81 -3.04
N THR A 538 -13.54 12.21 -3.23
CA THR A 538 -13.15 13.61 -3.41
C THR A 538 -12.28 13.74 -4.66
N ARG A 539 -12.35 14.88 -5.36
CA ARG A 539 -11.50 15.17 -6.52
C ARG A 539 -10.67 16.43 -6.29
N PRO A 540 -9.41 16.46 -6.72
CA PRO A 540 -8.57 17.65 -6.58
C PRO A 540 -9.03 18.77 -7.52
N ILE A 541 -8.92 20.02 -7.03
CA ILE A 541 -9.08 21.26 -7.80
C ILE A 541 -7.85 22.15 -7.69
N GLY A 542 -7.06 21.98 -6.61
CA GLY A 542 -5.80 22.69 -6.40
C GLY A 542 -4.76 21.77 -5.78
N VAL A 543 -3.53 21.79 -6.27
CA VAL A 543 -2.45 20.88 -5.88
C VAL A 543 -1.17 21.65 -5.63
N VAL A 544 -0.55 21.42 -4.46
CA VAL A 544 0.81 21.83 -4.14
C VAL A 544 1.70 20.62 -4.03
N LYS A 545 2.78 20.61 -4.79
CA LYS A 545 3.78 19.53 -4.84
C LYS A 545 5.18 20.05 -4.52
N GLY A 546 6.02 19.17 -3.94
CA GLY A 546 7.41 19.45 -3.65
C GLY A 546 8.41 18.69 -4.49
#